data_1c79994b488e2559ae54458641c7d226
#
_entry.id   1c79994b488e2559ae54458641c7d226
#
_cell.length_a   1.000
_cell.length_b   1.000
_cell.length_c   1.000
_cell.angle_alpha   90.00
_cell.angle_beta   90.00
_cell.angle_gamma   90.00
#
_symmetry.space_group_name_H-M   'P 1'
#
loop_
_entity.id
_entity.type
_entity.pdbx_description
1 polymer ?
#
loop_
_entity_poly.entity_id
_entity_poly.type
_entity_poly.pdbx_seq_one_letter_code
_entity_poly.pdbx_strand_id
1 'polypeptide(L)'
;VAVIASCALLVTEHRSSQLNVLRMSLSYIVDPLKYAVDLPSAVIQQASESLGSYAALIKENTDLRDERLVRQTQLLKLEALEKENVRLRALLENSFKLGEQVLIAELLSINTAPYEHILVVNKGTNFGVHPQQPVLDANGVVGQVFRALPLTSEIMLITDLNHAIPVQINRNGLLTIAVGSGQLNQLNLPFLPSNADIRPGDLLITSGLGGTFPQGYPVATVDEFTSQPNKPFANITATPKSLLDRNRELMIVWSHSAPVPLISKPNTTEPVTNTPALPPNQ
;
A
#
# COMPACT_ATOMS: atom_id res chain seq x y z
N VAL A 1 -2.10 57.22 70.19
CA VAL A 1 -2.18 55.93 70.93
C VAL A 1 -1.66 54.80 70.11
N ALA A 2 -2.11 54.63 68.84
CA ALA A 2 -1.67 53.53 67.97
C ALA A 2 -0.17 53.51 67.62
N VAL A 3 0.43 54.65 67.41
CA VAL A 3 1.88 54.78 67.11
C VAL A 3 2.73 54.46 68.36
N ILE A 4 2.27 54.82 69.56
CA ILE A 4 2.97 54.47 70.80
C ILE A 4 2.87 52.97 71.10
N ALA A 5 1.71 52.35 70.80
CA ALA A 5 1.53 50.89 70.89
C ALA A 5 2.40 50.12 69.88
N SER A 6 2.55 50.62 68.67
CA SER A 6 3.42 50.03 67.65
C SER A 6 4.90 50.14 68.01
N CYS A 7 5.36 51.27 68.52
CA CYS A 7 6.73 51.41 68.99
C CYS A 7 7.02 50.56 70.24
N ALA A 8 6.10 50.41 71.16
CA ALA A 8 6.20 49.54 72.34
C ALA A 8 6.29 48.07 71.95
N LEU A 9 5.50 47.63 70.91
CA LEU A 9 5.59 46.30 70.33
C LEU A 9 6.92 46.04 69.63
N LEU A 10 7.47 47.00 68.88
CA LEU A 10 8.81 46.91 68.26
C LEU A 10 9.96 46.82 69.27
N VAL A 11 9.86 47.56 70.38
CA VAL A 11 10.89 47.54 71.46
C VAL A 11 10.81 46.21 72.23
N THR A 12 9.64 45.67 72.48
CA THR A 12 9.49 44.34 73.12
C THR A 12 9.91 43.21 72.20
N GLU A 13 9.76 43.35 70.92
CA GLU A 13 10.22 42.35 69.89
C GLU A 13 11.75 42.25 69.84
N HIS A 14 12.43 43.35 70.05
CA HIS A 14 13.93 43.39 70.04
C HIS A 14 14.60 42.84 71.32
N ARG A 15 13.82 42.65 72.41
CA ARG A 15 14.43 42.28 73.74
C ARG A 15 14.11 40.86 74.21
N SER A 16 13.31 40.14 73.54
CA SER A 16 12.89 38.80 73.97
C SER A 16 13.32 37.70 73.02
N SER A 17 14.44 37.03 73.34
CA SER A 17 14.88 35.78 72.67
C SER A 17 13.84 34.64 72.74
N GLN A 18 12.72 34.83 73.40
CA GLN A 18 11.68 33.83 73.58
C GLN A 18 10.70 33.79 72.38
N LEU A 19 10.61 34.85 71.56
CA LEU A 19 9.74 34.84 70.34
C LEU A 19 10.27 33.99 69.24
N ASN A 20 11.55 33.67 69.20
CA ASN A 20 12.11 32.75 68.21
C ASN A 20 11.66 31.30 68.44
N VAL A 21 11.40 30.91 69.70
CA VAL A 21 10.89 29.58 70.04
C VAL A 21 9.40 29.46 69.60
N LEU A 22 8.64 30.55 69.78
CA LEU A 22 7.25 30.60 69.33
C LEU A 22 7.14 30.62 67.80
N ARG A 23 8.05 31.25 67.08
CA ARG A 23 8.15 31.27 65.63
C ARG A 23 8.53 29.91 65.07
N MET A 24 9.48 29.22 65.71
CA MET A 24 9.86 27.83 65.32
C MET A 24 8.73 26.85 65.56
N SER A 25 7.99 26.96 66.67
CA SER A 25 6.87 26.06 66.94
C SER A 25 5.68 26.32 66.02
N LEU A 26 5.47 27.58 65.58
CA LEU A 26 4.39 27.93 64.65
C LEU A 26 4.74 27.49 63.22
N SER A 27 5.99 27.60 62.79
CA SER A 27 6.41 27.09 61.47
C SER A 27 6.27 25.59 61.38
N TYR A 28 6.49 24.83 62.48
CA TYR A 28 6.29 23.39 62.51
C TYR A 28 4.82 22.96 62.32
N ILE A 29 3.86 23.84 62.64
CA ILE A 29 2.42 23.58 62.42
C ILE A 29 1.95 24.11 61.05
N VAL A 30 2.54 25.21 60.57
CA VAL A 30 2.09 25.86 59.30
C VAL A 30 2.70 25.21 58.05
N ASP A 31 3.95 24.70 58.14
CA ASP A 31 4.61 24.03 57.00
C ASP A 31 3.90 22.75 56.55
N PRO A 32 3.48 21.81 57.43
CA PRO A 32 2.67 20.67 56.99
C PRO A 32 1.30 21.04 56.42
N LEU A 33 0.77 22.19 56.83
CA LEU A 33 -0.51 22.66 56.31
C LEU A 33 -0.41 23.17 54.86
N LYS A 34 0.72 23.72 54.45
CA LYS A 34 1.00 24.08 53.03
C LYS A 34 1.07 22.83 52.16
N TYR A 35 1.75 21.78 52.62
CA TYR A 35 1.77 20.49 51.91
C TYR A 35 0.40 19.82 51.80
N ALA A 36 -0.48 19.99 52.80
CA ALA A 36 -1.82 19.44 52.78
C ALA A 36 -2.79 20.19 51.83
N VAL A 37 -2.53 21.44 51.51
CA VAL A 37 -3.34 22.24 50.58
C VAL A 37 -2.93 22.05 49.12
N ASP A 38 -1.68 21.76 48.84
CA ASP A 38 -1.18 21.52 47.46
C ASP A 38 -1.41 20.09 46.95
N LEU A 39 -1.59 19.09 47.87
CA LEU A 39 -1.86 17.69 47.52
C LEU A 39 -3.18 17.44 46.78
N PRO A 40 -4.27 18.14 47.04
CA PRO A 40 -5.54 17.84 46.33
C PRO A 40 -5.51 18.20 44.85
N SER A 41 -4.82 19.27 44.43
CA SER A 41 -4.81 19.75 43.06
C SER A 41 -4.00 18.85 42.13
N ALA A 42 -2.87 18.33 42.57
CA ALA A 42 -2.00 17.43 41.80
C ALA A 42 -2.66 16.05 41.64
N VAL A 43 -3.32 15.53 42.70
CA VAL A 43 -4.02 14.24 42.67
C VAL A 43 -5.28 14.32 41.81
N ILE A 44 -6.00 15.43 41.85
CA ILE A 44 -7.20 15.65 41.03
C ILE A 44 -6.82 15.82 39.57
N GLN A 45 -5.74 16.53 39.23
CA GLN A 45 -5.26 16.64 37.85
C GLN A 45 -4.80 15.29 37.29
N GLN A 46 -4.02 14.54 38.04
CA GLN A 46 -3.54 13.21 37.63
C GLN A 46 -4.68 12.19 37.50
N ALA A 47 -5.69 12.27 38.36
CA ALA A 47 -6.89 11.43 38.26
C ALA A 47 -7.77 11.83 37.06
N SER A 48 -7.92 13.13 36.76
CA SER A 48 -8.71 13.60 35.62
C SER A 48 -8.05 13.26 34.28
N GLU A 49 -6.72 13.34 34.17
CA GLU A 49 -5.97 12.91 32.99
C GLU A 49 -6.06 11.39 32.77
N SER A 50 -5.98 10.60 33.84
CA SER A 50 -6.11 9.14 33.76
C SER A 50 -7.54 8.70 33.37
N LEU A 51 -8.57 9.37 33.89
CA LEU A 51 -9.96 9.09 33.53
C LEU A 51 -10.28 9.51 32.11
N GLY A 52 -9.75 10.66 31.64
CA GLY A 52 -9.88 11.11 30.26
C GLY A 52 -9.22 10.14 29.26
N SER A 53 -8.00 9.68 29.59
CA SER A 53 -7.28 8.69 28.80
C SER A 53 -8.00 7.34 28.78
N TYR A 54 -8.54 6.88 29.90
CA TYR A 54 -9.29 5.63 29.98
C TYR A 54 -10.59 5.67 29.17
N ALA A 55 -11.33 6.78 29.23
CA ALA A 55 -12.54 6.98 28.44
C ALA A 55 -12.22 7.04 26.92
N ALA A 56 -11.11 7.67 26.53
CA ALA A 56 -10.65 7.69 25.14
C ALA A 56 -10.28 6.29 24.64
N LEU A 57 -9.56 5.50 25.45
CA LEU A 57 -9.20 4.11 25.12
C LEU A 57 -10.44 3.21 25.00
N ILE A 58 -11.44 3.37 25.86
CA ILE A 58 -12.69 2.61 25.74
C ILE A 58 -13.41 2.97 24.44
N LYS A 59 -13.48 4.26 24.10
CA LYS A 59 -14.10 4.70 22.86
C LYS A 59 -13.36 4.16 21.65
N GLU A 60 -12.03 4.29 21.60
CA GLU A 60 -11.21 3.74 20.54
C GLU A 60 -11.38 2.21 20.40
N ASN A 61 -11.45 1.50 21.52
CA ASN A 61 -11.68 0.04 21.51
C ASN A 61 -13.08 -0.32 20.99
N THR A 62 -14.11 0.47 21.31
CA THR A 62 -15.45 0.25 20.74
C THR A 62 -15.48 0.58 19.24
N ASP A 63 -14.91 1.70 18.83
CA ASP A 63 -14.83 2.10 17.42
C ASP A 63 -14.07 1.03 16.57
N LEU A 64 -12.94 0.52 17.08
CA LEU A 64 -12.19 -0.56 16.44
C LEU A 64 -12.97 -1.88 16.38
N ARG A 65 -13.77 -2.20 17.39
CA ARG A 65 -14.65 -3.37 17.36
C ARG A 65 -15.75 -3.24 16.32
N ASP A 66 -16.35 -2.09 16.23
CA ASP A 66 -17.41 -1.81 15.26
C ASP A 66 -16.84 -1.84 13.83
N GLU A 67 -15.67 -1.24 13.60
CA GLU A 67 -14.97 -1.32 12.32
C GLU A 67 -14.62 -2.78 11.95
N ARG A 68 -14.16 -3.56 12.92
CA ARG A 68 -13.89 -4.99 12.72
C ARG A 68 -15.15 -5.77 12.32
N LEU A 69 -16.28 -5.50 12.95
CA LEU A 69 -17.56 -6.17 12.62
C LEU A 69 -18.01 -5.81 11.21
N VAL A 70 -17.89 -4.54 10.81
CA VAL A 70 -18.20 -4.09 9.43
C VAL A 70 -17.31 -4.80 8.42
N ARG A 71 -15.99 -4.82 8.65
CA ARG A 71 -15.04 -5.52 7.77
C ARG A 71 -15.33 -7.02 7.70
N GLN A 72 -15.66 -7.64 8.81
CA GLN A 72 -15.99 -9.06 8.85
C GLN A 72 -17.26 -9.37 8.06
N THR A 73 -18.28 -8.50 8.15
CA THR A 73 -19.51 -8.62 7.36
C THR A 73 -19.24 -8.47 5.86
N GLN A 74 -18.35 -7.54 5.48
CA GLN A 74 -17.95 -7.37 4.08
C GLN A 74 -17.22 -8.61 3.54
N LEU A 75 -16.32 -9.21 4.34
CA LEU A 75 -15.63 -10.45 3.97
C LEU A 75 -16.60 -11.62 3.78
N LEU A 76 -17.58 -11.79 4.67
CA LEU A 76 -18.61 -12.81 4.52
C LEU A 76 -19.45 -12.62 3.26
N LYS A 77 -19.77 -11.36 2.94
CA LYS A 77 -20.51 -11.03 1.70
C LYS A 77 -19.66 -11.32 0.46
N LEU A 78 -18.36 -11.00 0.50
CA LEU A 78 -17.44 -11.31 -0.57
C LEU A 78 -17.36 -12.82 -0.80
N GLU A 79 -17.16 -13.61 0.26
CA GLU A 79 -17.13 -15.06 0.18
C GLU A 79 -18.43 -15.66 -0.42
N ALA A 80 -19.58 -15.11 -0.03
CA ALA A 80 -20.86 -15.54 -0.58
C ALA A 80 -20.97 -15.23 -2.09
N LEU A 81 -20.53 -14.04 -2.52
CA LEU A 81 -20.53 -13.65 -3.94
C LEU A 81 -19.53 -14.46 -4.77
N GLU A 82 -18.37 -14.79 -4.20
CA GLU A 82 -17.40 -15.68 -4.84
C GLU A 82 -17.96 -17.08 -5.05
N LYS A 83 -18.61 -17.66 -4.05
CA LYS A 83 -19.28 -18.96 -4.16
C LYS A 83 -20.40 -18.94 -5.20
N GLU A 84 -21.18 -17.86 -5.26
CA GLU A 84 -22.21 -17.70 -6.28
C GLU A 84 -21.60 -17.58 -7.69
N ASN A 85 -20.53 -16.79 -7.84
CA ASN A 85 -19.84 -16.63 -9.12
C ASN A 85 -19.24 -17.96 -9.60
N VAL A 86 -18.61 -18.73 -8.72
CA VAL A 86 -18.12 -20.08 -9.02
C VAL A 86 -19.26 -21.00 -9.48
N ARG A 87 -20.39 -20.97 -8.77
CA ARG A 87 -21.57 -21.76 -9.15
C ARG A 87 -22.13 -21.38 -10.53
N LEU A 88 -22.26 -20.07 -10.80
CA LEU A 88 -22.74 -19.58 -12.08
C LEU A 88 -21.79 -19.94 -13.22
N ARG A 89 -20.48 -19.86 -13.00
CA ARG A 89 -19.46 -20.28 -13.99
C ARG A 89 -19.49 -21.78 -14.24
N ALA A 90 -19.68 -22.60 -13.20
CA ALA A 90 -19.85 -24.04 -13.34
C ALA A 90 -21.07 -24.38 -14.21
N LEU A 91 -22.18 -23.65 -14.06
CA LEU A 91 -23.35 -23.80 -14.89
C LEU A 91 -23.13 -23.39 -16.37
N LEU A 92 -22.18 -22.48 -16.61
CA LEU A 92 -21.82 -21.97 -17.93
C LEU A 92 -20.62 -22.72 -18.57
N GLU A 93 -20.14 -23.83 -17.98
CA GLU A 93 -18.94 -24.58 -18.41
C GLU A 93 -17.66 -23.75 -18.54
N ASN A 94 -17.56 -22.61 -17.85
CA ASN A 94 -16.39 -21.77 -17.89
C ASN A 94 -15.37 -22.15 -16.79
N SER A 95 -14.09 -22.21 -17.16
CA SER A 95 -12.96 -22.60 -16.32
C SER A 95 -12.88 -21.84 -15.00
N PHE A 96 -12.73 -22.58 -13.91
CA PHE A 96 -12.63 -22.05 -12.56
C PHE A 96 -11.35 -21.25 -12.33
N LYS A 97 -11.46 -20.09 -11.74
CA LYS A 97 -10.36 -19.51 -10.97
C LYS A 97 -10.38 -20.13 -9.56
N LEU A 98 -9.54 -21.12 -9.33
CA LEU A 98 -9.17 -21.54 -7.98
C LEU A 98 -8.51 -20.34 -7.27
N GLY A 99 -8.77 -20.16 -5.99
CA GLY A 99 -8.23 -19.06 -5.22
C GLY A 99 -6.71 -18.90 -5.42
N GLU A 100 -6.28 -17.68 -5.72
CA GLU A 100 -4.88 -17.37 -5.99
C GLU A 100 -4.04 -17.64 -4.73
N GLN A 101 -2.96 -18.39 -4.89
CA GLN A 101 -1.98 -18.53 -3.81
C GLN A 101 -1.14 -17.25 -3.75
N VAL A 102 -0.90 -16.76 -2.55
CA VAL A 102 -0.10 -15.55 -2.32
C VAL A 102 1.04 -15.84 -1.34
N LEU A 103 2.20 -15.24 -1.58
CA LEU A 103 3.35 -15.26 -0.69
C LEU A 103 3.66 -13.82 -0.26
N ILE A 104 3.65 -13.58 1.04
CA ILE A 104 4.05 -12.28 1.58
C ILE A 104 5.58 -12.22 1.62
N ALA A 105 6.13 -11.16 1.05
CA ALA A 105 7.55 -10.88 0.99
C ALA A 105 7.83 -9.49 1.56
N GLU A 106 8.93 -9.37 2.31
CA GLU A 106 9.37 -8.08 2.85
C GLU A 106 10.35 -7.41 1.90
N LEU A 107 10.24 -6.11 1.79
CA LEU A 107 11.13 -5.29 0.99
C LEU A 107 12.51 -5.17 1.68
N LEU A 108 13.57 -5.52 0.97
CA LEU A 108 14.94 -5.40 1.43
C LEU A 108 15.61 -4.11 0.95
N SER A 109 15.40 -3.75 -0.32
CA SER A 109 15.97 -2.54 -0.91
C SER A 109 15.17 -2.04 -2.09
N ILE A 110 15.30 -0.75 -2.37
CA ILE A 110 14.70 -0.07 -3.51
C ILE A 110 15.82 0.54 -4.34
N ASN A 111 15.88 0.19 -5.61
CA ASN A 111 16.73 0.85 -6.58
C ASN A 111 15.83 1.64 -7.54
N THR A 112 15.83 2.96 -7.41
CA THR A 112 15.10 3.89 -8.27
C THR A 112 16.08 4.75 -9.07
N ALA A 113 17.01 4.08 -9.76
CA ALA A 113 17.87 4.77 -10.72
C ALA A 113 17.02 5.37 -11.86
N PRO A 114 17.46 6.44 -12.54
CA PRO A 114 16.63 7.16 -13.53
C PRO A 114 16.04 6.28 -14.64
N TYR A 115 16.55 5.08 -14.86
CA TYR A 115 16.15 4.19 -15.96
C TYR A 115 15.73 2.79 -15.52
N GLU A 116 15.89 2.47 -14.23
CA GLU A 116 15.56 1.16 -13.68
C GLU A 116 14.86 1.30 -12.34
N HIS A 117 13.63 0.85 -12.27
CA HIS A 117 12.84 0.82 -11.04
C HIS A 117 12.72 -0.63 -10.56
N ILE A 118 13.66 -1.05 -9.72
CA ILE A 118 13.75 -2.42 -9.21
C ILE A 118 13.66 -2.44 -7.69
N LEU A 119 12.79 -3.32 -7.17
CA LEU A 119 12.72 -3.67 -5.75
C LEU A 119 13.37 -5.03 -5.51
N VAL A 120 14.00 -5.21 -4.35
CA VAL A 120 14.50 -6.51 -3.90
C VAL A 120 13.74 -6.94 -2.66
N VAL A 121 13.25 -8.19 -2.67
CA VAL A 121 12.49 -8.79 -1.56
C VAL A 121 13.17 -10.03 -0.99
N ASN A 122 12.82 -10.41 0.25
CA ASN A 122 13.39 -11.52 1.03
C ASN A 122 12.83 -12.91 0.67
N LYS A 123 12.20 -13.07 -0.48
CA LYS A 123 11.67 -14.34 -0.96
C LYS A 123 12.20 -14.64 -2.36
N GLY A 124 12.69 -15.87 -2.56
CA GLY A 124 13.27 -16.31 -3.83
C GLY A 124 12.79 -17.71 -4.23
N THR A 125 13.58 -18.36 -5.09
CA THR A 125 13.22 -19.67 -5.65
C THR A 125 13.02 -20.76 -4.60
N ASN A 126 13.69 -20.68 -3.43
CA ASN A 126 13.48 -21.60 -2.32
C ASN A 126 12.06 -21.53 -1.72
N PHE A 127 11.33 -20.44 -1.99
CA PHE A 127 9.94 -20.24 -1.58
C PHE A 127 8.96 -20.43 -2.75
N GLY A 128 9.42 -20.94 -3.89
CA GLY A 128 8.60 -21.16 -5.09
C GLY A 128 8.42 -19.89 -5.94
N VAL A 129 9.20 -18.84 -5.72
CA VAL A 129 9.17 -17.65 -6.57
C VAL A 129 9.85 -17.94 -7.89
N HIS A 130 9.23 -17.51 -8.98
CA HIS A 130 9.77 -17.61 -10.33
C HIS A 130 9.55 -16.30 -11.11
N PRO A 131 10.34 -16.06 -12.17
CA PRO A 131 10.15 -14.89 -13.03
C PRO A 131 8.72 -14.81 -13.60
N GLN A 132 8.29 -13.59 -13.89
CA GLN A 132 6.97 -13.24 -14.42
C GLN A 132 5.80 -13.32 -13.43
N GLN A 133 6.01 -13.70 -12.17
CA GLN A 133 4.95 -13.62 -11.17
C GLN A 133 4.54 -12.17 -10.89
N PRO A 134 3.24 -11.87 -10.84
CA PRO A 134 2.76 -10.54 -10.46
C PRO A 134 3.01 -10.26 -8.98
N VAL A 135 3.31 -9.00 -8.68
CA VAL A 135 3.53 -8.50 -7.34
C VAL A 135 2.55 -7.37 -7.05
N LEU A 136 1.87 -7.51 -5.93
CA LEU A 136 0.79 -6.61 -5.49
C LEU A 136 1.12 -6.01 -4.13
N ASP A 137 0.48 -4.90 -3.82
CA ASP A 137 0.34 -4.38 -2.47
C ASP A 137 -1.15 -4.35 -2.04
N ALA A 138 -1.45 -3.70 -0.93
CA ALA A 138 -2.83 -3.56 -0.45
C ALA A 138 -3.72 -2.70 -1.37
N ASN A 139 -3.14 -1.88 -2.25
CA ASN A 139 -3.84 -0.92 -3.08
C ASN A 139 -3.91 -1.32 -4.56
N GLY A 140 -2.98 -2.18 -5.02
CA GLY A 140 -2.95 -2.58 -6.42
C GLY A 140 -1.65 -3.25 -6.88
N VAL A 141 -1.42 -3.20 -8.19
CA VAL A 141 -0.25 -3.81 -8.81
C VAL A 141 1.00 -2.97 -8.57
N VAL A 142 2.04 -3.61 -8.02
CA VAL A 142 3.38 -3.02 -7.81
C VAL A 142 4.28 -3.27 -9.02
N GLY A 143 4.28 -4.49 -9.53
CA GLY A 143 5.20 -4.89 -10.59
C GLY A 143 5.14 -6.39 -10.88
N GLN A 144 6.27 -6.88 -11.35
CA GLN A 144 6.45 -8.26 -11.75
C GLN A 144 7.83 -8.75 -11.32
N VAL A 145 7.94 -10.02 -10.93
CA VAL A 145 9.24 -10.65 -10.66
C VAL A 145 10.05 -10.68 -11.95
N PHE A 146 11.16 -9.92 -11.98
CA PHE A 146 12.09 -9.86 -13.09
C PHE A 146 13.11 -10.99 -13.00
N ARG A 147 13.70 -11.20 -11.81
CA ARG A 147 14.69 -12.24 -11.54
C ARG A 147 14.45 -12.85 -10.16
N ALA A 148 14.49 -14.18 -10.07
CA ALA A 148 14.43 -14.90 -8.82
C ALA A 148 15.79 -15.57 -8.51
N LEU A 149 16.36 -15.22 -7.36
CA LEU A 149 17.55 -15.80 -6.77
C LEU A 149 17.13 -16.80 -5.67
N PRO A 150 18.01 -17.60 -5.10
CA PRO A 150 17.62 -18.60 -4.10
C PRO A 150 16.87 -18.04 -2.88
N LEU A 151 17.32 -16.93 -2.30
CA LEU A 151 16.75 -16.32 -1.09
C LEU A 151 16.02 -15.00 -1.34
N THR A 152 16.26 -14.35 -2.47
CA THR A 152 15.73 -13.02 -2.78
C THR A 152 15.16 -12.99 -4.19
N SER A 153 14.34 -12.00 -4.50
CA SER A 153 13.87 -11.75 -5.86
C SER A 153 13.91 -10.27 -6.19
N GLU A 154 14.20 -9.97 -7.44
CA GLU A 154 14.17 -8.64 -8.03
C GLU A 154 12.83 -8.45 -8.73
N ILE A 155 12.16 -7.36 -8.39
CA ILE A 155 10.82 -7.01 -8.90
C ILE A 155 10.96 -5.73 -9.72
N MET A 156 10.59 -5.80 -10.99
CA MET A 156 10.48 -4.63 -11.88
C MET A 156 9.15 -3.93 -11.60
N LEU A 157 9.20 -2.65 -11.26
CA LEU A 157 8.00 -1.86 -11.00
C LEU A 157 7.22 -1.59 -12.29
N ILE A 158 5.90 -1.37 -12.16
CA ILE A 158 5.05 -0.99 -13.31
C ILE A 158 5.45 0.36 -13.92
N THR A 159 6.20 1.19 -13.21
CA THR A 159 6.70 2.51 -13.64
C THR A 159 8.04 2.45 -14.36
N ASP A 160 8.71 1.29 -14.40
CA ASP A 160 9.94 1.10 -15.18
C ASP A 160 9.67 1.28 -16.68
N LEU A 161 10.61 1.89 -17.38
CA LEU A 161 10.50 2.14 -18.84
C LEU A 161 10.35 0.85 -19.67
N ASN A 162 10.85 -0.26 -19.17
CA ASN A 162 10.80 -1.55 -19.84
C ASN A 162 9.59 -2.39 -19.43
N HIS A 163 8.73 -1.86 -18.55
CA HIS A 163 7.54 -2.57 -18.08
C HIS A 163 6.30 -2.14 -18.85
N ALA A 164 5.51 -3.13 -19.27
CA ALA A 164 4.22 -2.94 -19.91
C ALA A 164 3.20 -3.91 -19.32
N ILE A 165 2.04 -3.41 -18.97
CA ILE A 165 0.96 -4.18 -18.37
C ILE A 165 -0.34 -4.02 -19.17
N PRO A 166 -0.98 -5.14 -19.61
CA PRO A 166 -2.28 -5.10 -20.24
C PRO A 166 -3.36 -4.72 -19.21
N VAL A 167 -4.07 -3.64 -19.47
CA VAL A 167 -5.11 -3.11 -18.59
C VAL A 167 -6.42 -2.94 -19.33
N GLN A 168 -7.50 -2.84 -18.56
CA GLN A 168 -8.80 -2.40 -19.07
C GLN A 168 -9.35 -1.27 -18.21
N ILE A 169 -10.12 -0.39 -18.82
CA ILE A 169 -10.85 0.65 -18.10
C ILE A 169 -12.02 -0.02 -17.39
N ASN A 170 -12.09 0.11 -16.07
CA ASN A 170 -13.14 -0.55 -15.29
C ASN A 170 -14.56 -0.12 -15.66
N ARG A 171 -14.74 1.13 -16.13
CA ARG A 171 -16.06 1.69 -16.45
C ARG A 171 -16.69 1.08 -17.71
N ASN A 172 -15.93 0.88 -18.77
CA ASN A 172 -16.45 0.47 -20.10
C ASN A 172 -15.76 -0.76 -20.69
N GLY A 173 -14.78 -1.35 -19.98
CA GLY A 173 -14.06 -2.55 -20.42
C GLY A 173 -13.08 -2.33 -21.58
N LEU A 174 -12.79 -1.07 -21.96
CA LEU A 174 -11.86 -0.75 -23.04
C LEU A 174 -10.46 -1.24 -22.70
N LEU A 175 -9.89 -2.07 -23.56
CA LEU A 175 -8.57 -2.68 -23.38
C LEU A 175 -7.47 -1.77 -23.90
N THR A 176 -6.37 -1.71 -23.17
CA THR A 176 -5.16 -0.99 -23.57
C THR A 176 -3.93 -1.54 -22.86
N ILE A 177 -2.77 -0.93 -23.09
CA ILE A 177 -1.52 -1.26 -22.42
C ILE A 177 -1.05 -0.01 -21.68
N ALA A 178 -0.79 -0.15 -20.38
CA ALA A 178 -0.09 0.85 -19.61
C ALA A 178 1.41 0.55 -19.63
N VAL A 179 2.22 1.58 -19.88
CA VAL A 179 3.68 1.50 -19.99
C VAL A 179 4.31 2.41 -18.94
N GLY A 180 5.38 1.98 -18.33
CA GLY A 180 6.13 2.79 -17.38
C GLY A 180 6.69 4.05 -18.03
N SER A 181 6.66 5.15 -17.30
CA SER A 181 7.16 6.45 -17.77
C SER A 181 8.60 6.75 -17.33
N GLY A 182 9.19 5.91 -16.45
CA GLY A 182 10.45 6.21 -15.76
C GLY A 182 10.27 7.18 -14.58
N GLN A 183 9.03 7.53 -14.22
CA GLN A 183 8.69 8.32 -13.03
C GLN A 183 7.84 7.45 -12.10
N LEU A 184 8.14 7.41 -10.80
CA LEU A 184 7.49 6.53 -9.83
C LEU A 184 5.98 6.72 -9.70
N ASN A 185 5.48 7.89 -10.03
CA ASN A 185 4.08 8.28 -9.87
C ASN A 185 3.31 8.39 -11.19
N GLN A 186 3.87 7.91 -12.32
CA GLN A 186 3.25 8.09 -13.62
C GLN A 186 3.39 6.86 -14.51
N LEU A 187 2.29 6.53 -15.18
CA LEU A 187 2.22 5.58 -16.30
C LEU A 187 1.72 6.30 -17.54
N ASN A 188 2.07 5.78 -18.71
CA ASN A 188 1.61 6.26 -20.00
C ASN A 188 0.71 5.20 -20.68
N LEU A 189 -0.30 5.66 -21.42
CA LEU A 189 -1.19 4.80 -22.23
C LEU A 189 -1.06 5.20 -23.71
N PRO A 190 -0.01 4.77 -24.41
CA PRO A 190 0.33 5.28 -25.73
C PRO A 190 -0.54 4.72 -26.88
N PHE A 191 -1.34 3.68 -26.64
CA PHE A 191 -2.02 2.92 -27.71
C PHE A 191 -3.52 3.20 -27.80
N LEU A 192 -4.02 4.28 -27.20
CA LEU A 192 -5.43 4.63 -27.28
C LEU A 192 -5.66 5.69 -28.38
N PRO A 193 -6.63 5.47 -29.29
CA PRO A 193 -6.97 6.43 -30.32
C PRO A 193 -7.54 7.72 -29.72
N SER A 194 -7.40 8.82 -30.46
CA SER A 194 -7.82 10.16 -30.00
C SER A 194 -9.32 10.29 -29.72
N ASN A 195 -10.14 9.35 -30.19
CA ASN A 195 -11.59 9.29 -29.97
C ASN A 195 -11.99 8.21 -28.92
N ALA A 196 -11.06 7.66 -28.17
CA ALA A 196 -11.35 6.67 -27.13
C ALA A 196 -12.21 7.27 -26.02
N ASP A 197 -13.21 6.49 -25.54
CA ASP A 197 -14.01 6.87 -24.35
C ASP A 197 -13.22 6.59 -23.07
N ILE A 198 -12.33 7.50 -22.73
CA ILE A 198 -11.57 7.52 -21.48
C ILE A 198 -11.66 8.91 -20.87
N ARG A 199 -11.72 8.96 -19.53
CA ARG A 199 -11.91 10.22 -18.80
C ARG A 199 -10.94 10.27 -17.60
N PRO A 200 -10.51 11.46 -17.21
CA PRO A 200 -9.84 11.65 -15.93
C PRO A 200 -10.66 11.06 -14.79
N GLY A 201 -10.00 10.32 -13.88
CA GLY A 201 -10.64 9.59 -12.80
C GLY A 201 -11.04 8.14 -13.13
N ASP A 202 -10.97 7.70 -14.39
CA ASP A 202 -11.21 6.30 -14.75
C ASP A 202 -10.17 5.38 -14.07
N LEU A 203 -10.66 4.29 -13.45
CA LEU A 203 -9.82 3.28 -12.86
C LEU A 203 -9.37 2.27 -13.93
N LEU A 204 -8.07 2.05 -14.00
CA LEU A 204 -7.44 1.01 -14.78
C LEU A 204 -7.25 -0.23 -13.91
N ILE A 205 -7.72 -1.37 -14.39
CA ILE A 205 -7.56 -2.67 -13.76
C ILE A 205 -6.84 -3.64 -14.70
N THR A 206 -6.21 -4.68 -14.16
CA THR A 206 -5.58 -5.72 -14.99
C THR A 206 -6.62 -6.41 -15.86
N SER A 207 -6.31 -6.60 -17.13
CA SER A 207 -7.24 -7.22 -18.10
C SER A 207 -7.22 -8.75 -18.06
N GLY A 208 -6.20 -9.37 -17.47
CA GLY A 208 -5.97 -10.81 -17.54
C GLY A 208 -5.35 -11.29 -18.85
N LEU A 209 -5.16 -10.42 -19.83
CA LEU A 209 -4.53 -10.78 -21.10
C LEU A 209 -3.05 -11.13 -20.90
N GLY A 210 -2.58 -12.13 -21.67
CA GLY A 210 -1.21 -12.63 -21.54
C GLY A 210 -0.99 -13.59 -20.35
N GLY A 211 -1.98 -13.76 -19.46
CA GLY A 211 -1.94 -14.74 -18.38
C GLY A 211 -0.98 -14.43 -17.22
N THR A 212 -0.18 -13.39 -17.32
CA THR A 212 0.76 -12.98 -16.28
C THR A 212 0.06 -12.36 -15.08
N PHE A 213 -0.78 -11.36 -15.34
CA PHE A 213 -1.53 -10.67 -14.30
C PHE A 213 -2.96 -11.21 -14.21
N PRO A 214 -3.43 -11.63 -13.02
CA PRO A 214 -4.82 -11.99 -12.83
C PRO A 214 -5.73 -10.81 -13.15
N GLN A 215 -6.94 -11.06 -13.65
CA GLN A 215 -7.87 -10.02 -14.03
C GLN A 215 -8.50 -9.33 -12.82
N GLY A 216 -8.67 -8.00 -12.90
CA GLY A 216 -9.49 -7.23 -11.97
C GLY A 216 -8.70 -6.51 -10.86
N TYR A 217 -7.38 -6.60 -10.84
CA TYR A 217 -6.57 -5.86 -9.85
C TYR A 217 -6.37 -4.41 -10.25
N PRO A 218 -6.53 -3.44 -9.31
CA PRO A 218 -6.26 -2.03 -9.57
C PRO A 218 -4.82 -1.80 -10.01
N VAL A 219 -4.62 -0.99 -11.06
CA VAL A 219 -3.30 -0.63 -11.57
C VAL A 219 -3.05 0.87 -11.38
N ALA A 220 -3.91 1.72 -11.94
CA ALA A 220 -3.74 3.17 -11.92
C ALA A 220 -5.08 3.90 -12.06
N THR A 221 -5.07 5.19 -11.79
CA THR A 221 -6.17 6.11 -12.13
C THR A 221 -5.72 7.05 -13.23
N VAL A 222 -6.55 7.27 -14.22
CA VAL A 222 -6.28 8.21 -15.31
C VAL A 222 -6.28 9.64 -14.75
N ASP A 223 -5.19 10.38 -15.00
CA ASP A 223 -5.06 11.77 -14.55
C ASP A 223 -5.46 12.73 -15.65
N GLU A 224 -4.86 12.56 -16.84
CA GLU A 224 -5.02 13.50 -17.93
C GLU A 224 -5.25 12.78 -19.27
N PHE A 225 -6.13 13.35 -20.06
CA PHE A 225 -6.41 12.94 -21.43
C PHE A 225 -6.18 14.15 -22.35
N THR A 226 -5.14 14.08 -23.18
CA THR A 226 -4.84 15.15 -24.15
C THR A 226 -4.90 14.59 -25.56
N SER A 227 -5.95 14.97 -26.31
CA SER A 227 -6.07 14.66 -27.73
C SER A 227 -5.38 15.74 -28.56
N GLN A 228 -4.53 15.34 -29.51
CA GLN A 228 -3.88 16.26 -30.44
C GLN A 228 -4.47 16.05 -31.85
N PRO A 229 -4.98 17.13 -32.52
CA PRO A 229 -5.68 17.00 -33.79
C PRO A 229 -4.91 16.30 -34.91
N ASN A 230 -3.56 16.28 -34.82
CA ASN A 230 -2.68 15.74 -35.86
C ASN A 230 -2.04 14.40 -35.48
N LYS A 231 -2.43 13.79 -34.34
CA LYS A 231 -1.89 12.48 -33.93
C LYS A 231 -3.00 11.44 -33.88
N PRO A 232 -2.74 10.21 -34.36
CA PRO A 232 -3.73 9.13 -34.31
C PRO A 232 -4.01 8.66 -32.89
N PHE A 233 -3.07 8.83 -31.98
CA PHE A 233 -3.19 8.40 -30.58
C PHE A 233 -3.22 9.60 -29.64
N ALA A 234 -4.00 9.48 -28.57
CA ALA A 234 -4.03 10.45 -27.49
C ALA A 234 -2.81 10.30 -26.58
N ASN A 235 -2.39 11.38 -25.94
CA ASN A 235 -1.44 11.35 -24.85
C ASN A 235 -2.22 11.23 -23.53
N ILE A 236 -2.08 10.11 -22.83
CA ILE A 236 -2.85 9.81 -21.63
C ILE A 236 -1.87 9.40 -20.53
N THR A 237 -1.99 10.06 -19.40
CA THR A 237 -1.20 9.76 -18.21
C THR A 237 -2.09 9.21 -17.09
N ALA A 238 -1.53 8.36 -16.26
CA ALA A 238 -2.23 7.75 -15.14
C ALA A 238 -1.30 7.61 -13.93
N THR A 239 -1.84 7.80 -12.73
CA THR A 239 -1.12 7.63 -11.46
C THR A 239 -1.34 6.21 -10.93
N PRO A 240 -0.27 5.45 -10.61
CA PRO A 240 -0.35 4.15 -9.98
C PRO A 240 -1.21 4.17 -8.71
N LYS A 241 -1.98 3.10 -8.47
CA LYS A 241 -2.73 2.92 -7.23
C LYS A 241 -1.85 2.43 -6.09
N SER A 242 -0.85 1.63 -6.42
CA SER A 242 0.13 1.14 -5.46
C SER A 242 1.03 2.27 -4.96
N LEU A 243 1.37 2.22 -3.66
CA LEU A 243 2.29 3.17 -3.02
C LEU A 243 3.74 2.67 -3.16
N LEU A 244 4.32 2.83 -4.35
CA LEU A 244 5.61 2.24 -4.74
C LEU A 244 6.80 2.68 -3.88
N ASP A 245 6.66 3.76 -3.12
CA ASP A 245 7.72 4.37 -2.29
C ASP A 245 7.62 4.04 -0.78
N ARG A 246 6.52 3.39 -0.31
CA ARG A 246 6.21 3.28 1.13
C ARG A 246 5.89 1.87 1.61
N ASN A 247 5.76 0.92 0.72
CA ASN A 247 5.36 -0.43 1.08
C ASN A 247 6.54 -1.20 1.68
N ARG A 248 6.33 -1.79 2.86
CA ARG A 248 7.28 -2.70 3.51
C ARG A 248 7.03 -4.16 3.16
N GLU A 249 5.78 -4.49 2.87
CA GLU A 249 5.30 -5.84 2.60
C GLU A 249 4.63 -5.88 1.22
N LEU A 250 4.95 -6.89 0.44
CA LEU A 250 4.44 -7.12 -0.89
C LEU A 250 3.88 -8.54 -0.99
N MET A 251 2.92 -8.75 -1.87
CA MET A 251 2.32 -10.05 -2.15
C MET A 251 2.75 -10.53 -3.52
N ILE A 252 3.45 -11.65 -3.59
CA ILE A 252 3.77 -12.36 -4.83
C ILE A 252 2.62 -13.34 -5.09
N VAL A 253 2.04 -13.31 -6.28
CA VAL A 253 0.83 -14.07 -6.61
C VAL A 253 1.16 -15.18 -7.61
N TRP A 254 0.59 -16.38 -7.41
CA TRP A 254 0.61 -17.46 -8.40
C TRP A 254 -0.61 -17.30 -9.33
N SER A 255 -0.41 -16.80 -10.53
CA SER A 255 -1.47 -16.80 -11.53
C SER A 255 -1.62 -18.22 -12.10
N HIS A 256 -2.83 -18.76 -12.07
CA HIS A 256 -3.14 -20.11 -12.60
C HIS A 256 -3.26 -20.16 -14.12
N SER A 257 -2.95 -19.07 -14.82
CA SER A 257 -2.90 -19.10 -16.28
C SER A 257 -1.65 -19.84 -16.70
N ALA A 258 -1.80 -21.06 -17.21
CA ALA A 258 -0.72 -21.77 -17.86
C ALA A 258 -0.06 -20.84 -18.89
N PRO A 259 1.28 -20.76 -18.96
CA PRO A 259 1.93 -19.94 -19.97
C PRO A 259 1.46 -20.44 -21.35
N VAL A 260 0.92 -19.53 -22.14
CA VAL A 260 0.63 -19.82 -23.54
C VAL A 260 1.97 -20.21 -24.18
N PRO A 261 2.12 -21.45 -24.69
CA PRO A 261 3.38 -21.84 -25.30
C PRO A 261 3.64 -20.87 -26.46
N LEU A 262 4.76 -20.16 -26.38
CA LEU A 262 5.23 -19.35 -27.50
C LEU A 262 5.28 -20.29 -28.70
N ILE A 263 4.44 -20.05 -29.70
CA ILE A 263 4.50 -20.77 -30.98
C ILE A 263 5.91 -20.52 -31.51
N SER A 264 6.78 -21.51 -31.35
CA SER A 264 8.09 -21.49 -31.96
C SER A 264 7.85 -21.30 -33.45
N LYS A 265 8.45 -20.23 -34.00
CA LYS A 265 8.45 -20.04 -35.46
C LYS A 265 8.79 -21.36 -36.11
N PRO A 266 8.04 -21.82 -37.12
CA PRO A 266 8.43 -23.03 -37.85
C PRO A 266 9.84 -22.81 -38.40
N ASN A 267 10.76 -23.70 -38.04
CA ASN A 267 12.10 -23.75 -38.61
C ASN A 267 11.96 -24.00 -40.11
N THR A 268 11.98 -22.93 -40.89
CA THR A 268 12.09 -22.99 -42.33
C THR A 268 13.56 -23.17 -42.68
N THR A 269 14.03 -24.39 -42.59
CA THR A 269 15.30 -24.82 -43.19
C THR A 269 15.22 -26.31 -43.56
N GLU A 270 14.44 -26.59 -44.57
CA GLU A 270 14.74 -27.75 -45.42
C GLU A 270 15.14 -27.21 -46.80
N PRO A 271 16.38 -27.45 -47.26
CA PRO A 271 16.73 -27.16 -48.65
C PRO A 271 16.08 -28.23 -49.53
N VAL A 272 15.16 -27.81 -50.35
CA VAL A 272 14.60 -28.64 -51.42
C VAL A 272 15.69 -28.87 -52.44
N THR A 273 16.38 -30.02 -52.37
CA THR A 273 17.22 -30.56 -53.42
C THR A 273 16.33 -31.29 -54.40
N ASN A 274 15.73 -30.57 -55.33
CA ASN A 274 15.15 -31.15 -56.57
C ASN A 274 16.20 -31.07 -57.68
N THR A 275 16.98 -32.13 -57.79
CA THR A 275 17.75 -32.40 -59.03
C THR A 275 16.91 -33.31 -59.91
N PRO A 276 16.44 -32.85 -61.11
CA PRO A 276 15.84 -33.77 -62.07
C PRO A 276 16.94 -34.62 -62.73
N ALA A 277 16.81 -35.93 -62.65
CA ALA A 277 17.61 -36.86 -63.41
C ALA A 277 17.32 -36.75 -64.89
N LEU A 278 18.35 -36.48 -65.71
CA LEU A 278 18.28 -36.59 -67.16
C LEU A 278 18.22 -38.07 -67.59
N PRO A 279 17.40 -38.43 -68.56
CA PRO A 279 17.37 -39.80 -69.13
C PRO A 279 18.56 -40.02 -70.00
N PRO A 280 19.11 -41.27 -70.11
CA PRO A 280 20.24 -41.62 -70.96
C PRO A 280 19.83 -41.63 -72.42
N ASN A 281 20.67 -41.01 -73.29
CA ASN A 281 20.63 -41.12 -74.72
C ASN A 281 20.87 -42.59 -75.21
N GLN A 282 20.00 -42.98 -76.07
CA GLN A 282 20.34 -43.84 -77.21
C GLN A 282 20.08 -43.08 -78.49
#